data_b0aaa133ed33b3a2893973357afa0511
#
_entry.id   b0aaa133ed33b3a2893973357afa0511
#
_cell.length_a   1.000
_cell.length_b   1.000
_cell.length_c   1.000
_cell.angle_alpha   90.00
_cell.angle_beta   90.00
_cell.angle_gamma   90.00
#
_symmetry.space_group_name_H-M   'P 1'
#
loop_
_entity.id
_entity.type
_entity.pdbx_description
1 polymer ?
#
loop_
_entity_poly.entity_id
_entity_poly.type
_entity_poly.pdbx_seq_one_letter_code
_entity_poly.pdbx_strand_id
1 'polypeptide(L)'
;MSPYSGLFITLEGCEGCGKSTQARSLHKRIHGCSIPVILTQEPGGTPLGDKIRDILKVRRGFNIDAEAELLLFAASRYQLVKDVIRPALQAGKVVVCDRFTDSTVVYQGYGRGVDLDTIRTINAFAAGGLKPDITILLDTPADAGLERKHNSHEDRFEAEGLAFHHAVRDGYLRSAQAEPGRWIVVAAQQPLETVSNLIWQAILPALSKKYPAASG
;
A
#
# COMPACT_ATOMS: atom_id res chain seq x y z
N MET A 1 17.60 -4.51 8.70
CA MET A 1 16.66 -5.60 9.00
C MET A 1 15.60 -5.07 9.97
N SER A 2 14.34 -5.41 9.75
CA SER A 2 13.26 -5.05 10.68
C SER A 2 13.56 -5.59 12.08
N PRO A 3 13.33 -4.81 13.15
CA PRO A 3 13.49 -5.28 14.53
C PRO A 3 12.43 -6.32 14.94
N TYR A 4 11.47 -6.59 14.08
CA TYR A 4 10.35 -7.48 14.35
C TYR A 4 10.58 -8.89 13.82
N SER A 5 10.05 -9.89 14.52
CA SER A 5 10.06 -11.29 14.06
C SER A 5 9.11 -11.54 12.89
N GLY A 6 8.05 -10.74 12.74
CA GLY A 6 7.13 -10.77 11.61
C GLY A 6 7.70 -10.19 10.31
N LEU A 7 6.95 -10.32 9.21
CA LEU A 7 7.29 -9.80 7.88
C LEU A 7 6.23 -8.78 7.44
N PHE A 8 6.65 -7.57 7.07
CA PHE A 8 5.75 -6.52 6.63
C PHE A 8 5.83 -6.33 5.11
N ILE A 9 4.73 -6.63 4.42
CA ILE A 9 4.60 -6.55 2.97
C ILE A 9 3.51 -5.53 2.62
N THR A 10 3.82 -4.58 1.74
CA THR A 10 2.85 -3.62 1.22
C THR A 10 2.62 -3.82 -0.27
N LEU A 11 1.41 -3.56 -0.74
CA LEU A 11 1.06 -3.50 -2.14
C LEU A 11 0.75 -2.06 -2.53
N GLU A 12 1.45 -1.55 -3.52
CA GLU A 12 1.35 -0.19 -4.01
C GLU A 12 1.04 -0.14 -5.51
N GLY A 13 0.64 1.01 -6.02
CA GLY A 13 0.33 1.23 -7.43
C GLY A 13 -0.87 2.16 -7.63
N CYS A 14 -1.12 2.52 -8.89
CA CYS A 14 -2.18 3.43 -9.30
C CYS A 14 -3.58 2.85 -9.06
N GLU A 15 -4.60 3.66 -9.28
CA GLU A 15 -5.99 3.18 -9.24
C GLU A 15 -6.22 2.11 -10.31
N GLY A 16 -7.12 1.16 -10.04
CA GLY A 16 -7.47 0.08 -10.98
C GLY A 16 -6.39 -0.98 -11.27
N CYS A 17 -5.17 -0.89 -10.69
CA CYS A 17 -4.09 -1.86 -10.95
C CYS A 17 -4.27 -3.24 -10.26
N GLY A 18 -5.33 -3.43 -9.45
CA GLY A 18 -5.66 -4.73 -8.86
C GLY A 18 -5.08 -4.99 -7.46
N LYS A 19 -4.55 -3.97 -6.75
CA LYS A 19 -3.95 -4.12 -5.40
C LYS A 19 -4.77 -4.94 -4.42
N SER A 20 -6.00 -4.52 -4.17
CA SER A 20 -6.86 -5.17 -3.17
C SER A 20 -7.17 -6.64 -3.51
N THR A 21 -7.25 -6.97 -4.80
CA THR A 21 -7.43 -8.35 -5.26
C THR A 21 -6.18 -9.17 -5.03
N GLN A 22 -5.01 -8.63 -5.37
CA GLN A 22 -3.73 -9.30 -5.16
C GLN A 22 -3.37 -9.41 -3.68
N ALA A 23 -3.69 -8.40 -2.85
CA ALA A 23 -3.50 -8.45 -1.41
C ALA A 23 -4.32 -9.59 -0.76
N ARG A 24 -5.59 -9.74 -1.16
CA ARG A 24 -6.43 -10.86 -0.72
C ARG A 24 -5.91 -12.22 -1.21
N SER A 25 -5.46 -12.31 -2.46
CA SER A 25 -4.86 -13.53 -3.02
C SER A 25 -3.60 -13.93 -2.26
N LEU A 26 -2.71 -12.95 -2.02
CA LEU A 26 -1.47 -13.15 -1.29
C LEU A 26 -1.74 -13.60 0.16
N HIS A 27 -2.66 -12.94 0.86
CA HIS A 27 -3.08 -13.32 2.21
C HIS A 27 -3.57 -14.79 2.25
N LYS A 28 -4.46 -15.19 1.32
CA LYS A 28 -4.97 -16.56 1.25
C LYS A 28 -3.85 -17.58 1.02
N ARG A 29 -2.90 -17.25 0.15
CA ARG A 29 -1.80 -18.17 -0.20
C ARG A 29 -0.85 -18.35 0.97
N ILE A 30 -0.50 -17.26 1.67
CA ILE A 30 0.34 -17.32 2.89
C ILE A 30 -0.38 -18.12 3.99
N HIS A 31 -1.67 -17.88 4.20
CA HIS A 31 -2.48 -18.62 5.17
C HIS A 31 -2.53 -20.12 4.84
N GLY A 32 -2.63 -20.47 3.55
CA GLY A 32 -2.61 -21.87 3.07
C GLY A 32 -1.29 -22.60 3.37
N CYS A 33 -0.20 -21.87 3.56
CA CYS A 33 1.08 -22.42 4.02
C CYS A 33 1.19 -22.52 5.56
N SER A 34 0.07 -22.38 6.30
CA SER A 34 0.03 -22.38 7.77
C SER A 34 0.89 -21.28 8.42
N ILE A 35 1.22 -20.21 7.69
CA ILE A 35 1.93 -19.05 8.24
C ILE A 35 0.91 -18.07 8.83
N PRO A 36 1.07 -17.63 10.10
CA PRO A 36 0.20 -16.62 10.68
C PRO A 36 0.28 -15.30 9.88
N VAL A 37 -0.84 -14.84 9.35
CA VAL A 37 -0.89 -13.66 8.49
C VAL A 37 -2.14 -12.83 8.78
N ILE A 38 -2.01 -11.52 8.67
CA ILE A 38 -3.14 -10.58 8.66
C ILE A 38 -3.15 -9.77 7.37
N LEU A 39 -4.35 -9.37 6.96
CA LEU A 39 -4.58 -8.44 5.85
C LEU A 39 -5.17 -7.15 6.40
N THR A 40 -4.59 -6.03 6.01
CA THR A 40 -5.12 -4.69 6.33
C THR A 40 -4.97 -3.74 5.15
N GLN A 41 -5.42 -2.48 5.32
CA GLN A 41 -5.38 -1.46 4.25
C GLN A 41 -5.26 -0.06 4.81
N GLU A 42 -4.73 0.87 4.01
CA GLU A 42 -4.76 2.30 4.28
C GLU A 42 -5.48 3.09 3.17
N PRO A 43 -6.19 4.15 3.54
CA PRO A 43 -6.63 4.48 4.90
C PRO A 43 -7.66 3.46 5.39
N GLY A 44 -7.73 3.22 6.71
CA GLY A 44 -8.68 2.28 7.31
C GLY A 44 -8.03 1.24 8.23
N GLY A 45 -8.71 0.10 8.38
CA GLY A 45 -8.24 -1.04 9.18
C GLY A 45 -8.36 -0.86 10.69
N THR A 46 -8.95 0.22 11.15
CA THR A 46 -9.37 0.47 12.54
C THR A 46 -10.66 1.29 12.54
N PRO A 47 -11.47 1.27 13.61
CA PRO A 47 -12.71 2.05 13.66
C PRO A 47 -12.51 3.54 13.36
N LEU A 48 -11.44 4.16 13.88
CA LEU A 48 -11.07 5.54 13.56
C LEU A 48 -10.61 5.67 12.11
N GLY A 49 -9.73 4.79 11.66
CA GLY A 49 -9.20 4.80 10.30
C GLY A 49 -10.29 4.66 9.23
N ASP A 50 -11.31 3.83 9.49
CA ASP A 50 -12.44 3.65 8.58
C ASP A 50 -13.31 4.91 8.48
N LYS A 51 -13.52 5.64 9.59
CA LYS A 51 -14.19 6.95 9.56
C LYS A 51 -13.39 7.99 8.78
N ILE A 52 -12.08 7.99 8.94
CA ILE A 52 -11.19 8.87 8.16
C ILE A 52 -11.24 8.49 6.67
N ARG A 53 -11.26 7.19 6.35
CA ARG A 53 -11.42 6.70 4.97
C ARG A 53 -12.69 7.23 4.32
N ASP A 54 -13.81 7.21 5.05
CA ASP A 54 -15.09 7.76 4.56
C ASP A 54 -15.01 9.26 4.27
N ILE A 55 -14.26 10.01 5.09
CA ILE A 55 -14.01 11.45 4.86
C ILE A 55 -13.17 11.65 3.61
N LEU A 56 -12.08 10.88 3.45
CA LEU A 56 -11.10 11.03 2.38
C LEU A 56 -11.64 10.60 1.01
N LYS A 57 -12.49 9.57 0.95
CA LYS A 57 -12.93 8.96 -0.31
C LYS A 57 -14.22 9.51 -0.85
N VAL A 58 -15.17 9.83 0.02
CA VAL A 58 -16.50 10.27 -0.42
C VAL A 58 -16.42 11.70 -0.95
N ARG A 59 -16.94 11.93 -2.16
CA ARG A 59 -17.19 13.27 -2.69
C ARG A 59 -18.27 13.95 -1.83
N ARG A 60 -17.86 14.88 -1.00
CA ARG A 60 -18.74 15.70 -0.17
C ARG A 60 -18.75 17.12 -0.73
N GLY A 61 -19.73 17.95 -0.37
CA GLY A 61 -19.84 19.32 -0.83
C GLY A 61 -18.77 20.29 -0.30
N PHE A 62 -17.60 19.79 0.08
CA PHE A 62 -16.44 20.58 0.51
C PHE A 62 -15.14 19.99 -0.06
N ASN A 63 -14.15 20.84 -0.27
CA ASN A 63 -12.81 20.43 -0.67
C ASN A 63 -11.96 20.10 0.58
N ILE A 64 -11.00 19.21 0.40
CA ILE A 64 -9.96 18.90 1.39
C ILE A 64 -8.65 19.38 0.78
N ASP A 65 -8.00 20.35 1.41
CA ASP A 65 -6.69 20.82 1.00
C ASP A 65 -5.63 19.74 1.15
N ALA A 66 -4.56 19.81 0.35
CA ALA A 66 -3.55 18.76 0.26
C ALA A 66 -2.88 18.44 1.61
N GLU A 67 -2.61 19.46 2.42
CA GLU A 67 -2.02 19.33 3.73
C GLU A 67 -3.00 18.70 4.73
N ALA A 68 -4.28 19.08 4.68
CA ALA A 68 -5.33 18.46 5.51
C ALA A 68 -5.54 16.98 5.12
N GLU A 69 -5.49 16.67 3.82
CA GLU A 69 -5.53 15.31 3.29
C GLU A 69 -4.36 14.48 3.84
N LEU A 70 -3.13 15.02 3.79
CA LEU A 70 -1.93 14.40 4.35
C LEU A 70 -2.08 14.09 5.85
N LEU A 71 -2.58 15.05 6.63
CA LEU A 71 -2.76 14.88 8.08
C LEU A 71 -3.82 13.83 8.41
N LEU A 72 -4.90 13.73 7.62
CA LEU A 72 -5.91 12.69 7.77
C LEU A 72 -5.34 11.30 7.48
N PHE A 73 -4.54 11.14 6.40
CA PHE A 73 -3.83 9.89 6.13
C PHE A 73 -2.88 9.54 7.27
N ALA A 74 -2.13 10.50 7.79
CA ALA A 74 -1.21 10.30 8.92
C ALA A 74 -1.93 9.85 10.18
N ALA A 75 -3.08 10.45 10.52
CA ALA A 75 -3.88 10.06 11.68
C ALA A 75 -4.42 8.62 11.57
N SER A 76 -4.95 8.25 10.38
CA SER A 76 -5.40 6.87 10.10
C SER A 76 -4.25 5.87 10.25
N ARG A 77 -3.09 6.19 9.69
CA ARG A 77 -1.86 5.37 9.75
C ARG A 77 -1.36 5.18 11.16
N TYR A 78 -1.27 6.27 11.92
CA TYR A 78 -0.80 6.20 13.31
C TYR A 78 -1.61 5.18 14.12
N GLN A 79 -2.94 5.25 14.01
CA GLN A 79 -3.84 4.35 14.72
C GLN A 79 -3.65 2.90 14.23
N LEU A 80 -3.58 2.68 12.90
CA LEU A 80 -3.40 1.36 12.30
C LEU A 80 -2.07 0.71 12.72
N VAL A 81 -0.99 1.48 12.69
CA VAL A 81 0.33 0.98 13.11
C VAL A 81 0.34 0.60 14.57
N LYS A 82 -0.24 1.43 15.43
CA LYS A 82 -0.27 1.21 16.88
C LYS A 82 -1.10 -0.01 17.27
N ASP A 83 -2.30 -0.12 16.72
CA ASP A 83 -3.29 -1.09 17.20
C ASP A 83 -3.23 -2.43 16.45
N VAL A 84 -2.74 -2.45 15.20
CA VAL A 84 -2.83 -3.62 14.33
C VAL A 84 -1.47 -4.07 13.83
N ILE A 85 -0.72 -3.21 13.10
CA ILE A 85 0.47 -3.66 12.38
C ILE A 85 1.58 -4.04 13.36
N ARG A 86 1.93 -3.14 14.28
CA ARG A 86 3.03 -3.37 15.23
C ARG A 86 2.79 -4.57 16.14
N PRO A 87 1.62 -4.75 16.76
CA PRO A 87 1.33 -5.95 17.56
C PRO A 87 1.42 -7.24 16.74
N ALA A 88 0.94 -7.24 15.49
CA ALA A 88 1.02 -8.41 14.62
C ALA A 88 2.47 -8.78 14.28
N LEU A 89 3.31 -7.78 13.93
CA LEU A 89 4.73 -7.98 13.64
C LEU A 89 5.50 -8.46 14.88
N GLN A 90 5.18 -7.94 16.06
CA GLN A 90 5.76 -8.40 17.33
C GLN A 90 5.38 -9.86 17.64
N ALA A 91 4.15 -10.25 17.29
CA ALA A 91 3.68 -11.63 17.42
C ALA A 91 4.21 -12.58 16.32
N GLY A 92 5.15 -12.13 15.49
CA GLY A 92 5.75 -12.94 14.45
C GLY A 92 4.84 -13.22 13.25
N LYS A 93 3.77 -12.45 13.05
CA LYS A 93 2.85 -12.63 11.91
C LYS A 93 3.38 -11.93 10.66
N VAL A 94 2.98 -12.43 9.49
CA VAL A 94 3.07 -11.66 8.26
C VAL A 94 1.95 -10.60 8.27
N VAL A 95 2.28 -9.37 7.91
CA VAL A 95 1.30 -8.30 7.66
C VAL A 95 1.31 -7.99 6.18
N VAL A 96 0.17 -8.17 5.51
CA VAL A 96 -0.08 -7.72 4.13
C VAL A 96 -0.94 -6.45 4.22
N CYS A 97 -0.46 -5.34 3.67
CA CYS A 97 -1.18 -4.07 3.70
C CYS A 97 -1.40 -3.53 2.28
N ASP A 98 -2.66 -3.24 1.94
CA ASP A 98 -3.01 -2.53 0.71
C ASP A 98 -2.80 -1.04 0.94
N ARG A 99 -1.71 -0.51 0.42
CA ARG A 99 -1.13 0.84 0.61
C ARG A 99 -0.50 1.07 2.00
N PHE A 100 0.54 1.93 2.01
CA PHE A 100 1.18 2.42 3.24
C PHE A 100 1.83 3.80 2.99
N THR A 101 2.93 4.11 3.67
CA THR A 101 3.65 5.40 3.58
C THR A 101 4.03 5.81 2.18
N ASP A 102 4.33 4.86 1.29
CA ASP A 102 4.74 5.12 -0.10
C ASP A 102 3.60 5.74 -0.91
N SER A 103 2.35 5.33 -0.67
CA SER A 103 1.17 5.99 -1.26
C SER A 103 1.11 7.48 -0.91
N THR A 104 1.41 7.86 0.33
CA THR A 104 1.40 9.28 0.75
C THR A 104 2.49 10.08 0.02
N VAL A 105 3.70 9.54 -0.10
CA VAL A 105 4.79 10.20 -0.85
C VAL A 105 4.34 10.47 -2.29
N VAL A 106 3.66 9.52 -2.88
CA VAL A 106 3.28 9.58 -4.29
C VAL A 106 2.05 10.46 -4.52
N TYR A 107 0.97 10.24 -3.78
CA TYR A 107 -0.28 10.97 -3.99
C TYR A 107 -0.21 12.41 -3.49
N GLN A 108 0.24 12.64 -2.25
CA GLN A 108 0.31 13.98 -1.68
C GLN A 108 1.57 14.73 -2.15
N GLY A 109 2.69 14.03 -2.36
CA GLY A 109 3.93 14.64 -2.85
C GLY A 109 3.90 14.87 -4.36
N TYR A 110 4.06 13.82 -5.15
CA TYR A 110 4.15 13.94 -6.61
C TYR A 110 2.82 14.36 -7.25
N GLY A 111 1.68 13.90 -6.71
CA GLY A 111 0.35 14.22 -7.22
C GLY A 111 -0.15 15.60 -6.80
N ARG A 112 -0.09 15.93 -5.51
CA ARG A 112 -0.62 17.19 -4.95
C ARG A 112 0.43 18.31 -4.82
N GLY A 113 1.72 18.00 -4.93
CA GLY A 113 2.80 18.97 -4.81
C GLY A 113 3.17 19.39 -3.39
N VAL A 114 2.76 18.62 -2.37
CA VAL A 114 3.20 18.85 -0.99
C VAL A 114 4.69 18.54 -0.88
N ASP A 115 5.41 19.36 -0.11
CA ASP A 115 6.85 19.21 0.09
C ASP A 115 7.21 17.79 0.60
N LEU A 116 8.17 17.14 -0.08
CA LEU A 116 8.54 15.77 0.21
C LEU A 116 9.21 15.57 1.58
N ASP A 117 9.93 16.58 2.09
CA ASP A 117 10.58 16.46 3.39
C ASP A 117 9.56 16.60 4.52
N THR A 118 8.56 17.45 4.34
CA THR A 118 7.38 17.52 5.21
C THR A 118 6.64 16.17 5.26
N ILE A 119 6.39 15.57 4.08
CA ILE A 119 5.75 14.25 4.00
C ILE A 119 6.58 13.18 4.70
N ARG A 120 7.89 13.14 4.48
CA ARG A 120 8.79 12.18 5.13
C ARG A 120 8.75 12.30 6.65
N THR A 121 8.75 13.53 7.16
CA THR A 121 8.67 13.81 8.59
C THR A 121 7.35 13.32 9.20
N ILE A 122 6.23 13.66 8.57
CA ILE A 122 4.89 13.25 9.01
C ILE A 122 4.73 11.73 8.92
N ASN A 123 5.19 11.11 7.83
CA ASN A 123 5.18 9.66 7.65
C ASN A 123 6.02 8.94 8.72
N ALA A 124 7.22 9.45 9.01
CA ALA A 124 8.08 8.87 10.05
C ALA A 124 7.41 8.91 11.42
N PHE A 125 6.78 10.03 11.75
CA PHE A 125 6.00 10.17 13.00
C PHE A 125 4.80 9.20 13.02
N ALA A 126 3.97 9.21 11.97
CA ALA A 126 2.74 8.41 11.91
C ALA A 126 3.01 6.90 11.89
N ALA A 127 4.05 6.47 11.19
CA ALA A 127 4.48 5.07 11.17
C ALA A 127 5.32 4.67 12.39
N GLY A 128 5.75 5.63 13.23
CA GLY A 128 6.68 5.37 14.33
C GLY A 128 7.98 4.73 13.85
N GLY A 129 8.49 5.20 12.71
CA GLY A 129 9.70 4.70 12.06
C GLY A 129 9.57 3.34 11.36
N LEU A 130 8.38 2.71 11.39
CA LEU A 130 8.15 1.43 10.72
C LEU A 130 8.23 1.60 9.20
N LYS A 131 9.00 0.72 8.54
CA LYS A 131 9.09 0.59 7.09
C LYS A 131 8.69 -0.82 6.66
N PRO A 132 8.07 -1.00 5.49
CA PRO A 132 7.87 -2.32 4.91
C PRO A 132 9.19 -3.04 4.66
N ASP A 133 9.21 -4.35 4.89
CA ASP A 133 10.33 -5.20 4.47
C ASP A 133 10.34 -5.38 2.95
N ILE A 134 9.13 -5.47 2.36
CA ILE A 134 8.91 -5.60 0.91
C ILE A 134 7.75 -4.69 0.50
N THR A 135 7.96 -3.92 -0.56
CA THR A 135 6.91 -3.16 -1.23
C THR A 135 6.73 -3.69 -2.65
N ILE A 136 5.54 -4.17 -2.97
CA ILE A 136 5.19 -4.67 -4.30
C ILE A 136 4.47 -3.56 -5.05
N LEU A 137 5.10 -3.05 -6.11
CA LEU A 137 4.47 -2.11 -7.03
C LEU A 137 3.76 -2.89 -8.14
N LEU A 138 2.44 -2.75 -8.21
CA LEU A 138 1.64 -3.20 -9.34
C LEU A 138 1.64 -2.10 -10.41
N ASP A 139 2.60 -2.16 -11.32
CA ASP A 139 2.71 -1.14 -12.37
C ASP A 139 1.68 -1.40 -13.48
N THR A 140 0.89 -0.36 -13.75
CA THR A 140 -0.11 -0.31 -14.81
C THR A 140 -0.10 1.10 -15.38
N PRO A 141 -0.14 1.29 -16.72
CA PRO A 141 -0.38 2.59 -17.31
C PRO A 141 -1.61 3.24 -16.72
N ALA A 142 -1.55 4.56 -16.49
CA ALA A 142 -2.61 5.30 -15.79
C ALA A 142 -3.97 5.15 -16.50
N ASP A 143 -3.98 5.26 -17.83
CA ASP A 143 -5.17 5.15 -18.66
C ASP A 143 -5.87 3.79 -18.47
N ALA A 144 -5.09 2.70 -18.59
CA ALA A 144 -5.62 1.32 -18.44
C ALA A 144 -6.12 1.03 -17.02
N GLY A 145 -5.56 1.68 -16.00
CA GLY A 145 -6.02 1.58 -14.62
C GLY A 145 -7.39 2.22 -14.43
N LEU A 146 -7.56 3.43 -14.94
CA LEU A 146 -8.82 4.19 -14.86
C LEU A 146 -9.95 3.51 -15.64
N GLU A 147 -9.69 3.03 -16.85
CA GLU A 147 -10.68 2.31 -17.67
C GLU A 147 -11.30 1.12 -16.96
N ARG A 148 -10.51 0.38 -16.17
CA ARG A 148 -11.01 -0.77 -15.38
C ARG A 148 -11.98 -0.37 -14.27
N LYS A 149 -12.01 0.90 -13.88
CA LYS A 149 -12.84 1.41 -12.77
C LYS A 149 -14.09 2.17 -13.19
N HIS A 150 -14.25 2.51 -14.46
CA HIS A 150 -15.42 3.25 -14.98
C HIS A 150 -16.80 2.67 -14.62
N ASN A 151 -16.87 1.46 -14.07
CA ASN A 151 -18.12 0.80 -13.65
C ASN A 151 -18.35 0.82 -12.12
N SER A 152 -17.52 1.52 -11.34
CA SER A 152 -17.69 1.65 -9.88
C SER A 152 -17.98 3.11 -9.49
N HIS A 153 -18.55 3.33 -8.30
CA HIS A 153 -18.69 4.69 -7.78
C HIS A 153 -17.29 5.33 -7.68
N GLU A 154 -17.07 6.38 -8.48
CA GLU A 154 -15.82 7.13 -8.50
C GLU A 154 -15.56 7.74 -7.11
N ASP A 155 -14.44 7.36 -6.51
CA ASP A 155 -13.97 8.07 -5.33
C ASP A 155 -13.27 9.40 -5.73
N ARG A 156 -12.94 10.22 -4.75
CA ARG A 156 -12.36 11.54 -4.99
C ARG A 156 -11.02 11.50 -5.75
N PHE A 157 -10.23 10.45 -5.56
CA PHE A 157 -8.94 10.28 -6.23
C PHE A 157 -9.11 9.79 -7.67
N GLU A 158 -10.08 8.93 -7.93
CA GLU A 158 -10.40 8.44 -9.27
C GLU A 158 -10.89 9.57 -10.19
N ALA A 159 -11.50 10.59 -9.60
CA ALA A 159 -12.01 11.76 -10.31
C ALA A 159 -10.95 12.80 -10.68
N GLU A 160 -9.70 12.61 -10.26
CA GLU A 160 -8.60 13.49 -10.64
C GLU A 160 -8.27 13.37 -12.14
N GLY A 161 -7.71 14.44 -12.70
CA GLY A 161 -7.32 14.46 -14.11
C GLY A 161 -6.16 13.49 -14.41
N LEU A 162 -6.06 13.09 -15.69
CA LEU A 162 -5.07 12.13 -16.15
C LEU A 162 -3.62 12.53 -15.82
N ALA A 163 -3.30 13.83 -15.84
CA ALA A 163 -1.99 14.36 -15.45
C ALA A 163 -1.61 14.00 -14.02
N PHE A 164 -2.59 14.02 -13.09
CA PHE A 164 -2.38 13.58 -11.69
C PHE A 164 -2.02 12.10 -11.64
N HIS A 165 -2.72 11.25 -12.37
CA HIS A 165 -2.46 9.81 -12.38
C HIS A 165 -1.12 9.46 -13.03
N HIS A 166 -0.68 10.22 -14.04
CA HIS A 166 0.67 10.09 -14.59
C HIS A 166 1.74 10.48 -13.56
N ALA A 167 1.57 11.62 -12.85
CA ALA A 167 2.49 12.03 -11.80
C ALA A 167 2.57 11.00 -10.67
N VAL A 168 1.43 10.38 -10.29
CA VAL A 168 1.36 9.29 -9.31
C VAL A 168 2.15 8.08 -9.79
N ARG A 169 1.95 7.62 -11.03
CA ARG A 169 2.70 6.48 -11.58
C ARG A 169 4.21 6.75 -11.62
N ASP A 170 4.61 7.90 -12.13
CA ASP A 170 6.01 8.29 -12.20
C ASP A 170 6.64 8.38 -10.80
N GLY A 171 5.90 8.88 -9.82
CA GLY A 171 6.31 8.91 -8.42
C GLY A 171 6.59 7.52 -7.86
N TYR A 172 5.73 6.53 -8.15
CA TYR A 172 5.96 5.14 -7.75
C TYR A 172 7.20 4.55 -8.40
N LEU A 173 7.40 4.75 -9.70
CA LEU A 173 8.56 4.23 -10.42
C LEU A 173 9.86 4.86 -9.90
N ARG A 174 9.87 6.17 -9.64
CA ARG A 174 11.02 6.86 -9.01
C ARG A 174 11.30 6.32 -7.60
N SER A 175 10.28 6.09 -6.79
CA SER A 175 10.43 5.52 -5.45
C SER A 175 11.02 4.11 -5.50
N ALA A 176 10.56 3.29 -6.44
CA ALA A 176 11.09 1.94 -6.65
C ALA A 176 12.56 1.95 -7.09
N GLN A 177 12.93 2.88 -7.98
CA GLN A 177 14.31 3.05 -8.42
C GLN A 177 15.24 3.54 -7.30
N ALA A 178 14.74 4.38 -6.38
CA ALA A 178 15.52 4.92 -5.29
C ALA A 178 15.84 3.89 -4.19
N GLU A 179 14.98 2.87 -3.99
CA GLU A 179 15.16 1.85 -2.96
C GLU A 179 15.02 0.41 -3.54
N PRO A 180 15.85 -0.02 -4.51
CA PRO A 180 15.67 -1.28 -5.24
C PRO A 180 15.74 -2.53 -4.35
N GLY A 181 16.35 -2.43 -3.17
CA GLY A 181 16.42 -3.54 -2.19
C GLY A 181 15.12 -3.83 -1.47
N ARG A 182 14.14 -2.92 -1.52
CA ARG A 182 12.83 -3.05 -0.85
C ARG A 182 11.69 -3.23 -1.85
N TRP A 183 11.81 -2.64 -3.04
CA TRP A 183 10.76 -2.62 -4.03
C TRP A 183 10.85 -3.76 -5.04
N ILE A 184 9.69 -4.33 -5.36
CA ILE A 184 9.51 -5.32 -6.41
C ILE A 184 8.46 -4.77 -7.38
N VAL A 185 8.85 -4.51 -8.61
CA VAL A 185 7.94 -3.99 -9.65
C VAL A 185 7.37 -5.16 -10.45
N VAL A 186 6.04 -5.26 -10.47
CA VAL A 186 5.31 -6.30 -11.19
C VAL A 186 4.41 -5.65 -12.24
N ALA A 187 4.58 -6.03 -13.51
CA ALA A 187 3.70 -5.59 -14.59
C ALA A 187 2.29 -6.18 -14.40
N ALA A 188 1.30 -5.33 -14.08
CA ALA A 188 -0.04 -5.77 -13.65
C ALA A 188 -1.08 -5.76 -14.79
N GLN A 189 -0.67 -5.63 -16.04
CA GLN A 189 -1.55 -5.76 -17.22
C GLN A 189 -1.78 -7.22 -17.65
N GLN A 190 -1.18 -8.16 -16.96
CA GLN A 190 -1.28 -9.60 -17.22
C GLN A 190 -2.52 -10.21 -16.55
N PRO A 191 -2.90 -11.48 -16.90
CA PRO A 191 -3.95 -12.21 -16.21
C PRO A 191 -3.73 -12.26 -14.70
N LEU A 192 -4.80 -12.19 -13.92
CA LEU A 192 -4.79 -12.14 -12.46
C LEU A 192 -3.89 -13.20 -11.83
N GLU A 193 -3.97 -14.43 -12.32
CA GLU A 193 -3.21 -15.57 -11.81
C GLU A 193 -1.73 -15.44 -12.09
N THR A 194 -1.36 -14.95 -13.27
CA THR A 194 0.04 -14.67 -13.63
C THR A 194 0.65 -13.65 -12.68
N VAL A 195 -0.05 -12.53 -12.45
CA VAL A 195 0.40 -11.50 -11.50
C VAL A 195 0.53 -12.08 -10.09
N SER A 196 -0.45 -12.88 -9.65
CA SER A 196 -0.41 -13.54 -8.33
C SER A 196 0.80 -14.46 -8.18
N ASN A 197 1.17 -15.21 -9.23
CA ASN A 197 2.32 -16.10 -9.22
C ASN A 197 3.65 -15.31 -9.22
N LEU A 198 3.75 -14.22 -9.98
CA LEU A 198 4.93 -13.35 -9.94
C LEU A 198 5.15 -12.74 -8.55
N ILE A 199 4.09 -12.25 -7.91
CA ILE A 199 4.14 -11.74 -6.54
C ILE A 199 4.62 -12.82 -5.58
N TRP A 200 4.04 -14.03 -5.68
CA TRP A 200 4.41 -15.13 -4.82
C TRP A 200 5.89 -15.50 -4.93
N GLN A 201 6.37 -15.69 -6.14
CA GLN A 201 7.78 -16.03 -6.37
C GLN A 201 8.74 -14.96 -5.84
N ALA A 202 8.35 -13.70 -5.97
CA ALA A 202 9.16 -12.58 -5.51
C ALA A 202 9.28 -12.50 -3.96
N ILE A 203 8.24 -12.89 -3.22
CA ILE A 203 8.26 -12.85 -1.75
C ILE A 203 8.74 -14.16 -1.10
N LEU A 204 8.73 -15.26 -1.86
CA LEU A 204 9.05 -16.60 -1.34
C LEU A 204 10.40 -16.68 -0.63
N PRO A 205 11.50 -16.08 -1.13
CA PRO A 205 12.78 -16.09 -0.44
C PRO A 205 12.73 -15.45 0.95
N ALA A 206 11.99 -14.36 1.10
CA ALA A 206 11.83 -13.68 2.39
C ALA A 206 10.94 -14.47 3.35
N LEU A 207 9.87 -15.09 2.83
CA LEU A 207 9.01 -16.00 3.61
C LEU A 207 9.79 -17.21 4.12
N SER A 208 10.49 -17.92 3.24
CA SER A 208 11.27 -19.12 3.62
C SER A 208 12.36 -18.82 4.63
N LYS A 209 12.97 -17.63 4.53
CA LYS A 209 13.96 -17.18 5.50
C LYS A 209 13.38 -16.95 6.89
N LYS A 210 12.18 -16.36 6.98
CA LYS A 210 11.51 -16.04 8.27
C LYS A 210 10.68 -17.21 8.81
N TYR A 211 10.16 -18.06 7.95
CA TYR A 211 9.25 -19.18 8.29
C TYR A 211 9.74 -20.49 7.65
N PRO A 212 10.88 -21.02 8.06
CA PRO A 212 11.51 -22.18 7.40
C PRO A 212 10.65 -23.46 7.42
N ALA A 213 9.80 -23.63 8.44
CA ALA A 213 8.92 -24.79 8.57
C ALA A 213 7.73 -24.81 7.57
N ALA A 214 7.50 -23.71 6.85
CA ALA A 214 6.39 -23.58 5.90
C ALA A 214 6.81 -23.80 4.43
N SER A 215 8.05 -24.26 4.20
CA SER A 215 8.65 -24.44 2.87
C SER A 215 8.64 -25.89 2.38
N GLY A 216 7.85 -26.77 3.04
CA GLY A 216 7.68 -28.18 2.71
C GLY A 216 6.40 -28.46 1.94
#